data_e56224aaedc85e65001770d27f291bf5
#
_entry.id   e56224aaedc85e65001770d27f291bf5
#
_cell.length_a   1.000
_cell.length_b   1.000
_cell.length_c   1.000
_cell.angle_alpha   90.00
_cell.angle_beta   90.00
_cell.angle_gamma   90.00
#
_symmetry.space_group_name_H-M   'P 1'
#
loop_
_entity.id
_entity.type
_entity.pdbx_description
1 polymer ?
#
loop_
_entity_poly.entity_id
_entity_poly.type
_entity_poly.pdbx_seq_one_letter_code
_entity_poly.pdbx_strand_id
1 'polypeptide(L)'
;MKILKQFGVIFGVCWVSLVIEHYLPFSFPASVIGMILLLICLLTGFLKIEHVQEKADFLLGNMAFFFVPAGVSIINYFSILKSTVLQLLVICVVSTIVTFAVTAYVVTLTVKLMEKKKGGKKA
;
A
#
# COMPACT_ATOMS: atom_id res chain seq x y z
N MET A 1 8.25 -25.11 1.29
CA MET A 1 9.15 -24.26 2.11
C MET A 1 9.25 -22.81 1.62
N LYS A 2 9.41 -22.59 0.31
CA LYS A 2 9.45 -21.21 -0.27
C LYS A 2 8.17 -20.42 0.00
N ILE A 3 7.01 -21.04 -0.14
CA ILE A 3 5.68 -20.42 0.07
C ILE A 3 5.54 -19.88 1.49
N LEU A 4 5.87 -20.70 2.48
CA LEU A 4 5.77 -20.33 3.89
C LEU A 4 6.69 -19.16 4.25
N LYS A 5 7.91 -19.12 3.67
CA LYS A 5 8.85 -18.02 3.87
C LYS A 5 8.33 -16.70 3.29
N GLN A 6 7.75 -16.72 2.08
CA GLN A 6 7.19 -15.52 1.43
C GLN A 6 6.01 -14.94 2.22
N PHE A 7 5.07 -15.79 2.65
CA PHE A 7 3.99 -15.35 3.52
C PHE A 7 4.52 -14.84 4.87
N GLY A 8 5.50 -15.54 5.45
CA GLY A 8 6.13 -15.14 6.70
C GLY A 8 6.77 -13.75 6.63
N VAL A 9 7.42 -13.41 5.52
CA VAL A 9 7.99 -12.08 5.29
C VAL A 9 6.89 -11.02 5.21
N ILE A 10 5.84 -11.26 4.41
CA ILE A 10 4.73 -10.30 4.24
C ILE A 10 4.03 -10.07 5.59
N PHE A 11 3.64 -11.13 6.29
CA PHE A 11 2.99 -11.03 7.59
C PHE A 11 3.91 -10.45 8.67
N GLY A 12 5.21 -10.75 8.62
CA GLY A 12 6.21 -10.17 9.51
C GLY A 12 6.30 -8.65 9.36
N VAL A 13 6.32 -8.15 8.12
CA VAL A 13 6.29 -6.71 7.84
C VAL A 13 4.98 -6.09 8.33
N CYS A 14 3.85 -6.74 8.11
CA CYS A 14 2.55 -6.28 8.62
C CYS A 14 2.53 -6.22 10.15
N TRP A 15 3.04 -7.24 10.81
CA TRP A 15 3.09 -7.28 12.27
C TRP A 15 3.98 -6.17 12.86
N VAL A 16 5.17 -5.98 12.29
CA VAL A 16 6.08 -4.89 12.71
C VAL A 16 5.41 -3.53 12.49
N SER A 17 4.67 -3.36 11.41
CA SER A 17 3.94 -2.12 11.12
C SER A 17 2.85 -1.83 12.17
N LEU A 18 2.13 -2.85 12.63
CA LEU A 18 1.15 -2.73 13.70
C LEU A 18 1.80 -2.35 15.04
N VAL A 19 2.97 -2.93 15.34
CA VAL A 19 3.73 -2.59 16.54
C VAL A 19 4.18 -1.13 16.48
N ILE A 20 4.71 -0.68 15.34
CA ILE A 20 5.13 0.71 15.15
C ILE A 20 3.94 1.66 15.29
N GLU A 21 2.79 1.33 14.68
CA GLU A 21 1.56 2.13 14.82
C GLU A 21 1.16 2.31 16.28
N HIS A 22 1.24 1.24 17.06
CA HIS A 22 0.89 1.28 18.48
C HIS A 22 1.76 2.25 19.30
N TYR A 23 3.03 2.38 18.94
CA TYR A 23 3.97 3.29 19.63
C TYR A 23 3.94 4.72 19.12
N LEU A 24 3.28 4.99 17.99
CA LEU A 24 3.19 6.34 17.46
C LEU A 24 2.20 7.19 18.27
N PRO A 25 2.55 8.44 18.57
CA PRO A 25 1.67 9.35 19.33
C PRO A 25 0.51 9.91 18.52
N PHE A 26 0.41 9.59 17.23
CA PHE A 26 -0.65 10.03 16.32
C PHE A 26 -1.20 8.86 15.51
N SER A 27 -2.44 8.99 15.06
CA SER A 27 -3.11 7.97 14.22
C SER A 27 -2.48 7.94 12.82
N PHE A 28 -1.58 7.00 12.59
CA PHE A 28 -1.00 6.75 11.29
C PHE A 28 -1.28 5.32 10.85
N PRO A 29 -1.88 5.08 9.66
CA PRO A 29 -2.31 3.74 9.28
C PRO A 29 -1.13 2.75 9.20
N ALA A 30 -1.25 1.60 9.86
CA ALA A 30 -0.25 0.53 9.82
C ALA A 30 0.06 0.05 8.41
N SER A 31 -0.92 0.07 7.52
CA SER A 31 -0.76 -0.30 6.10
C SER A 31 0.23 0.60 5.37
N VAL A 32 0.20 1.91 5.65
CA VAL A 32 1.16 2.87 5.08
C VAL A 32 2.56 2.64 5.63
N ILE A 33 2.68 2.40 6.93
CA ILE A 33 3.94 2.04 7.57
C ILE A 33 4.52 0.77 6.93
N GLY A 34 3.69 -0.24 6.71
CA GLY A 34 4.08 -1.49 6.07
C GLY A 34 4.58 -1.31 4.65
N MET A 35 3.91 -0.46 3.86
CA MET A 35 4.36 -0.14 2.50
C MET A 35 5.72 0.55 2.50
N ILE A 36 5.92 1.53 3.36
CA ILE A 36 7.20 2.25 3.48
C ILE A 36 8.30 1.29 3.98
N LEU A 37 8.00 0.49 5.00
CA LEU A 37 8.93 -0.48 5.56
C LEU A 37 9.38 -1.51 4.52
N LEU A 38 8.43 -2.08 3.77
CA LEU A 38 8.71 -3.01 2.70
C LEU A 38 9.56 -2.38 1.60
N LEU A 39 9.22 -1.14 1.21
CA LEU A 39 9.99 -0.39 0.22
C LEU A 39 11.45 -0.18 0.67
N ILE A 40 11.65 0.23 1.92
CA ILE A 40 13.00 0.42 2.49
C ILE A 40 13.76 -0.91 2.50
N CYS A 41 13.12 -2.02 2.91
CA CYS A 41 13.74 -3.33 2.92
C CYS A 41 14.15 -3.80 1.52
N LEU A 42 13.36 -3.49 0.50
CA LEU A 42 13.68 -3.82 -0.90
C LEU A 42 14.80 -2.91 -1.45
N LEU A 43 14.78 -1.62 -1.14
CA LEU A 43 15.80 -0.68 -1.61
C LEU A 43 17.17 -0.90 -0.96
N THR A 44 17.20 -1.29 0.32
CA THR A 44 18.44 -1.62 1.03
C THR A 44 19.01 -2.98 0.68
N GLY A 45 18.26 -3.79 -0.08
CA GLY A 45 18.66 -5.14 -0.45
C GLY A 45 18.54 -6.17 0.67
N PHE A 46 17.97 -5.80 1.81
CA PHE A 46 17.70 -6.72 2.92
C PHE A 46 16.69 -7.81 2.51
N LEU A 47 15.68 -7.42 1.73
CA LEU A 47 14.74 -8.31 1.06
C LEU A 47 14.92 -8.21 -0.44
N LYS A 48 15.00 -9.36 -1.11
CA LYS A 48 14.95 -9.41 -2.57
C LYS A 48 13.50 -9.52 -3.03
N ILE A 49 13.19 -8.92 -4.17
CA ILE A 49 11.86 -9.01 -4.79
C ILE A 49 11.41 -10.48 -4.92
N GLU A 50 12.33 -11.36 -5.29
CA GLU A 50 12.09 -12.81 -5.41
C GLU A 50 11.53 -13.47 -4.14
N HIS A 51 11.81 -12.89 -2.96
CA HIS A 51 11.32 -13.42 -1.68
C HIS A 51 9.83 -13.16 -1.45
N VAL A 52 9.24 -12.20 -2.13
CA VAL A 52 7.85 -11.78 -1.90
C VAL A 52 6.99 -11.77 -3.17
N GLN A 53 7.60 -11.69 -4.36
CA GLN A 53 6.93 -11.43 -5.63
C GLN A 53 5.80 -12.42 -5.93
N GLU A 54 6.08 -13.71 -5.89
CA GLU A 54 5.09 -14.74 -6.24
C GLU A 54 3.82 -14.66 -5.39
N LYS A 55 3.97 -14.40 -4.08
CA LYS A 55 2.82 -14.31 -3.17
C LYS A 55 2.20 -12.92 -3.15
N ALA A 56 2.99 -11.89 -3.39
CA ALA A 56 2.46 -10.56 -3.65
C ALA A 56 1.59 -10.55 -4.92
N ASP A 57 2.06 -11.14 -6.00
CA ASP A 57 1.31 -11.28 -7.26
C ASP A 57 0.01 -12.08 -7.06
N PHE A 58 0.07 -13.16 -6.28
CA PHE A 58 -1.12 -13.93 -5.91
C PHE A 58 -2.13 -13.08 -5.11
N LEU A 59 -1.68 -12.35 -4.10
CA LEU A 59 -2.54 -11.48 -3.30
C LEU A 59 -3.14 -10.36 -4.13
N LEU A 60 -2.35 -9.71 -4.99
CA LEU A 60 -2.80 -8.66 -5.89
C LEU A 60 -3.80 -9.19 -6.92
N GLY A 61 -3.55 -10.38 -7.48
CA GLY A 61 -4.45 -11.03 -8.43
C GLY A 61 -5.81 -11.41 -7.82
N ASN A 62 -5.85 -11.63 -6.51
CA ASN A 62 -7.06 -11.96 -5.77
C ASN A 62 -7.55 -10.81 -4.87
N MET A 63 -7.15 -9.59 -5.17
CA MET A 63 -7.46 -8.41 -4.36
C MET A 63 -8.96 -8.21 -4.14
N ALA A 64 -9.77 -8.46 -5.18
CA ALA A 64 -11.22 -8.36 -5.09
C ALA A 64 -11.81 -9.26 -3.99
N PHE A 65 -11.26 -10.44 -3.77
CA PHE A 65 -11.69 -11.35 -2.71
C PHE A 65 -11.53 -10.75 -1.31
N PHE A 66 -10.44 -9.99 -1.09
CA PHE A 66 -10.20 -9.33 0.20
C PHE A 66 -11.11 -8.11 0.43
N PHE A 67 -11.66 -7.53 -0.63
CA PHE A 67 -12.63 -6.43 -0.52
C PHE A 67 -14.05 -6.90 -0.19
N VAL A 68 -14.39 -8.16 -0.43
CA VAL A 68 -15.74 -8.68 -0.15
C VAL A 68 -16.13 -8.56 1.32
N PRO A 69 -15.31 -8.99 2.31
CA PRO A 69 -15.67 -8.82 3.71
C PRO A 69 -15.83 -7.36 4.12
N ALA A 70 -14.97 -6.48 3.60
CA ALA A 70 -15.07 -5.03 3.85
C ALA A 70 -16.35 -4.46 3.26
N GLY A 71 -16.71 -4.84 2.02
CA GLY A 71 -17.94 -4.44 1.36
C GLY A 71 -19.20 -4.89 2.12
N VAL A 72 -19.20 -6.12 2.60
CA VAL A 72 -20.31 -6.65 3.43
C VAL A 72 -20.43 -5.90 4.75
N SER A 73 -19.31 -5.53 5.38
CA SER A 73 -19.31 -4.77 6.62
C SER A 73 -19.97 -3.39 6.48
N ILE A 74 -19.92 -2.78 5.30
CA ILE A 74 -20.57 -1.50 5.02
C ILE A 74 -22.08 -1.57 5.22
N ILE A 75 -22.71 -2.72 4.99
CA ILE A 75 -24.15 -2.94 5.19
C ILE A 75 -24.55 -2.63 6.64
N ASN A 76 -23.72 -2.96 7.61
CA ASN A 76 -23.97 -2.70 9.03
C ASN A 76 -24.01 -1.20 9.37
N TYR A 77 -23.37 -0.37 8.53
CA TYR A 77 -23.31 1.08 8.69
C TYR A 77 -24.25 1.83 7.75
N PHE A 78 -25.17 1.11 7.10
CA PHE A 78 -26.05 1.67 6.06
C PHE A 78 -26.88 2.87 6.56
N SER A 79 -27.33 2.85 7.80
CA SER A 79 -28.11 3.95 8.39
C SER A 79 -27.30 5.24 8.50
N ILE A 80 -26.04 5.13 8.88
CA ILE A 80 -25.10 6.27 8.98
C ILE A 80 -24.73 6.77 7.57
N LEU A 81 -24.44 5.82 6.67
CA LEU A 81 -24.10 6.13 5.28
C LEU A 81 -25.22 6.84 4.55
N LYS A 82 -26.47 6.45 4.75
CA LYS A 82 -27.64 7.06 4.12
C LYS A 82 -27.78 8.55 4.48
N SER A 83 -27.45 8.94 5.70
CA SER A 83 -27.52 10.35 6.13
C SER A 83 -26.34 11.20 5.62
N THR A 84 -25.23 10.57 5.23
CA THR A 84 -23.99 11.26 4.85
C THR A 84 -23.52 10.93 3.42
N VAL A 85 -24.39 10.37 2.57
CA VAL A 85 -24.06 9.95 1.20
C VAL A 85 -23.39 11.05 0.39
N LEU A 86 -23.92 12.27 0.45
CA LEU A 86 -23.38 13.40 -0.32
C LEU A 86 -21.95 13.74 0.11
N GLN A 87 -21.71 13.80 1.42
CA GLN A 87 -20.38 14.04 1.98
C GLN A 87 -19.41 12.93 1.58
N LEU A 88 -19.84 11.68 1.67
CA LEU A 88 -19.04 10.52 1.28
C LEU A 88 -18.66 10.57 -0.20
N LEU A 89 -19.60 10.89 -1.09
CA LEU A 89 -19.34 11.05 -2.53
C LEU A 89 -18.30 12.13 -2.80
N VAL A 90 -18.45 13.30 -2.18
CA VAL A 90 -17.48 14.40 -2.33
C VAL A 90 -16.10 13.97 -1.87
N ILE A 91 -16.00 13.32 -0.72
CA ILE A 91 -14.71 12.81 -0.19
C ILE A 91 -14.12 11.79 -1.15
N CYS A 92 -14.90 10.85 -1.67
CA CYS A 92 -14.43 9.84 -2.61
C CYS A 92 -13.90 10.47 -3.90
N VAL A 93 -14.64 11.41 -4.49
CA VAL A 93 -14.21 12.09 -5.73
C VAL A 93 -12.94 12.90 -5.50
N VAL A 94 -12.93 13.74 -4.46
CA VAL A 94 -11.76 14.58 -4.14
C VAL A 94 -10.53 13.74 -3.83
N SER A 95 -10.67 12.73 -2.97
CA SER A 95 -9.55 11.85 -2.63
C SER A 95 -9.03 11.05 -3.83
N THR A 96 -9.91 10.61 -4.73
CA THR A 96 -9.52 9.93 -5.96
C THR A 96 -8.70 10.86 -6.86
N ILE A 97 -9.15 12.08 -7.08
CA ILE A 97 -8.44 13.07 -7.90
C ILE A 97 -7.07 13.38 -7.28
N VAL A 98 -7.03 13.65 -5.97
CA VAL A 98 -5.78 13.96 -5.26
C VAL A 98 -4.81 12.78 -5.32
N THR A 99 -5.28 11.57 -5.06
CA THR A 99 -4.45 10.36 -5.10
C THR A 99 -3.88 10.15 -6.50
N PHE A 100 -4.71 10.30 -7.54
CA PHE A 100 -4.28 10.16 -8.93
C PHE A 100 -3.21 11.19 -9.29
N ALA A 101 -3.43 12.46 -8.95
CA ALA A 101 -2.51 13.54 -9.23
C ALA A 101 -1.16 13.35 -8.51
N VAL A 102 -1.20 13.03 -7.22
CA VAL A 102 0.01 12.79 -6.42
C VAL A 102 0.78 11.58 -6.92
N THR A 103 0.09 10.48 -7.21
CA THR A 103 0.71 9.26 -7.73
C THR A 103 1.38 9.52 -9.09
N ALA A 104 0.69 10.17 -10.01
CA ALA A 104 1.23 10.53 -11.32
C ALA A 104 2.45 11.42 -11.19
N TYR A 105 2.41 12.42 -10.32
CA TYR A 105 3.54 13.32 -10.07
C TYR A 105 4.75 12.57 -9.49
N VAL A 106 4.56 11.78 -8.46
CA VAL A 106 5.63 11.02 -7.79
C VAL A 106 6.25 10.00 -8.75
N VAL A 107 5.45 9.26 -9.51
CA VAL A 107 5.95 8.29 -10.50
C VAL A 107 6.74 9.00 -11.59
N THR A 108 6.24 10.08 -12.14
CA THR A 108 6.93 10.87 -13.17
C THR A 108 8.26 11.43 -12.66
N LEU A 109 8.26 11.95 -11.44
CA LEU A 109 9.48 12.46 -10.81
C LEU A 109 10.52 11.35 -10.60
N THR A 110 10.08 10.20 -10.10
CA THR A 110 10.94 9.03 -9.87
C THR A 110 11.57 8.55 -11.18
N VAL A 111 10.78 8.43 -12.25
CA VAL A 111 11.25 8.01 -13.57
C VAL A 111 12.29 9.00 -14.10
N LYS A 112 12.02 10.31 -14.03
CA LYS A 112 12.98 11.35 -14.46
C LYS A 112 14.30 11.29 -13.68
N LEU A 113 14.24 11.07 -12.37
CA LEU A 113 15.45 10.94 -11.55
C LEU A 113 16.26 9.68 -11.91
N MET A 114 15.58 8.58 -12.20
CA MET A 114 16.24 7.34 -12.63
C MET A 114 16.89 7.49 -14.00
N GLU A 115 16.23 8.15 -14.95
CA GLU A 115 16.79 8.43 -16.30
C GLU A 115 18.01 9.35 -16.21
N LYS A 116 17.94 10.40 -15.40
CA LYS A 116 19.07 11.30 -15.17
C LYS A 116 20.28 10.56 -14.59
N LYS A 117 20.04 9.61 -13.69
CA LYS A 117 21.11 8.79 -13.09
C LYS A 117 21.71 7.82 -14.11
N LYS A 118 20.92 7.29 -15.05
CA LYS A 118 21.41 6.45 -16.16
C LYS A 118 22.19 7.28 -17.20
N GLY A 119 21.73 8.47 -17.52
CA GLY A 119 22.40 9.38 -18.44
C GLY A 119 23.77 9.84 -17.93
N GLY A 120 23.92 10.07 -16.63
CA GLY A 120 25.20 10.42 -15.99
C GLY A 120 26.23 9.27 -15.98
N LYS A 121 25.80 8.04 -16.15
CA LYS A 121 26.68 6.87 -16.22
C LYS A 121 27.20 6.56 -17.63
N LYS A 122 26.59 7.16 -18.66
CA LYS A 122 26.98 7.00 -20.08
C LYS A 122 27.87 8.15 -20.59
N ALA A 123 28.05 9.14 -19.80
CA ALA A 123 28.99 10.22 -20.05
C ALA A 123 30.27 10.01 -19.25
#